data_b4c87cf58746effb0902416ccd14671d
#
_entry.id   b4c87cf58746effb0902416ccd14671d
#
_cell.length_a   1.000
_cell.length_b   1.000
_cell.length_c   1.000
_cell.angle_alpha   90.00
_cell.angle_beta   90.00
_cell.angle_gamma   90.00
#
_symmetry.space_group_name_H-M   'P 1'
#
loop_
_entity.id
_entity.type
_entity.pdbx_description
1 polymer ?
#
loop_
_entity_poly.entity_id
_entity_poly.type
_entity_poly.pdbx_seq_one_letter_code
_entity_poly.pdbx_strand_id
1 'polypeptide(L)'
;SQISQTNTIDYCSNVIYENGVLNMILTEEGYMTFSGNTPIYHYYLKDHQGNNRIIMNQNGTTAEQVNHYYPFGGLFEEGLATSNQNYKYNSKELDRMHGLDWYDYIARMMDSSLGRFIALDPLAEEYYSISPYLCCANNPINAIDPDGKSTWVINNSDGTYRVVGGLLEDNDPNIYVYTIEDGQLIRGESIGVTT
;
A
#
# COMPACT_ATOMS: atom_id res chain seq x y z
N SER A 1 27.28 -1.94 29.32
CA SER A 1 25.88 -2.08 28.98
C SER A 1 25.57 -1.10 27.83
N GLN A 2 25.43 -1.57 26.61
CA GLN A 2 24.88 -0.78 25.53
C GLN A 2 23.38 -0.67 25.82
N ILE A 3 22.92 0.54 26.15
CA ILE A 3 21.49 0.86 26.15
C ILE A 3 21.12 0.87 24.66
N SER A 4 20.36 -0.12 24.20
CA SER A 4 19.79 -0.10 22.87
C SER A 4 18.81 1.08 22.86
N GLN A 5 19.12 2.09 22.08
CA GLN A 5 18.23 3.22 21.88
C GLN A 5 17.02 2.68 21.12
N THR A 6 15.88 2.57 21.78
CA THR A 6 14.62 2.20 21.14
C THR A 6 14.16 3.38 20.29
N ASN A 7 14.14 3.20 18.99
CA ASN A 7 13.56 4.17 18.08
C ASN A 7 12.03 4.10 18.21
N THR A 8 11.38 5.22 18.51
CA THR A 8 9.93 5.28 18.65
C THR A 8 9.37 6.05 17.49
N ILE A 9 8.40 5.44 16.78
CA ILE A 9 7.65 6.07 15.70
C ILE A 9 6.21 6.23 16.15
N ASP A 10 5.70 7.46 16.11
CA ASP A 10 4.33 7.80 16.47
C ASP A 10 3.58 8.28 15.22
N TYR A 11 2.43 7.68 14.96
CA TYR A 11 1.57 8.00 13.82
C TYR A 11 0.38 8.83 14.27
N CYS A 12 0.21 10.01 13.67
CA CYS A 12 -0.92 10.89 13.89
C CYS A 12 -1.59 11.18 12.53
N SER A 13 -2.45 10.26 12.09
CA SER A 13 -2.99 10.24 10.74
C SER A 13 -1.85 10.17 9.70
N ASN A 14 -1.72 11.19 8.85
CA ASN A 14 -0.66 11.30 7.85
C ASN A 14 0.63 11.97 8.36
N VAL A 15 0.68 12.33 9.65
CA VAL A 15 1.84 12.96 10.28
C VAL A 15 2.62 11.93 11.07
N ILE A 16 3.92 11.81 10.81
CA ILE A 16 4.79 10.82 11.41
C ILE A 16 5.86 11.53 12.25
N TYR A 17 5.97 11.13 13.49
CA TYR A 17 7.00 11.58 14.42
C TYR A 17 8.00 10.46 14.66
N GLU A 18 9.25 10.82 14.80
CA GLU A 18 10.32 9.91 15.20
C GLU A 18 10.99 10.45 16.47
N ASN A 19 10.96 9.65 17.53
CA ASN A 19 11.46 10.05 18.85
C ASN A 19 10.87 11.39 19.37
N GLY A 20 9.57 11.61 19.10
CA GLY A 20 8.84 12.80 19.49
C GLY A 20 9.12 14.04 18.63
N VAL A 21 9.91 13.91 17.56
CA VAL A 21 10.20 14.99 16.60
C VAL A 21 9.44 14.74 15.30
N LEU A 22 8.86 15.79 14.70
CA LEU A 22 8.21 15.70 13.41
C LEU A 22 9.22 15.21 12.36
N ASN A 23 8.96 14.03 11.81
CA ASN A 23 9.82 13.40 10.80
C ASN A 23 9.29 13.70 9.39
N MET A 24 8.03 13.33 9.10
CA MET A 24 7.44 13.58 7.80
C MET A 24 5.92 13.75 7.85
N ILE A 25 5.38 14.35 6.82
CA ILE A 25 3.95 14.42 6.56
C ILE A 25 3.68 13.77 5.21
N LEU A 26 2.85 12.71 5.20
CA LEU A 26 2.44 12.03 3.99
C LEU A 26 1.38 12.84 3.25
N THR A 27 1.46 12.85 1.93
CA THR A 27 0.46 13.44 1.03
C THR A 27 0.11 12.44 -0.06
N GLU A 28 -0.93 12.70 -0.81
CA GLU A 28 -1.36 11.82 -1.91
C GLU A 28 -0.28 11.72 -3.02
N GLU A 29 0.41 12.83 -3.27
CA GLU A 29 1.42 12.94 -4.32
C GLU A 29 2.85 12.62 -3.85
N GLY A 30 3.07 12.42 -2.53
CA GLY A 30 4.40 12.21 -2.00
C GLY A 30 4.49 12.40 -0.49
N TYR A 31 5.51 13.08 -0.03
CA TYR A 31 5.67 13.44 1.37
C TYR A 31 6.49 14.72 1.54
N MET A 32 6.41 15.30 2.72
CA MET A 32 7.21 16.45 3.12
C MET A 32 8.12 16.07 4.29
N THR A 33 9.36 16.49 4.24
CA THR A 33 10.29 16.55 5.37
C THR A 33 10.60 18.00 5.72
N PHE A 34 11.34 18.22 6.78
CA PHE A 34 11.61 19.57 7.25
C PHE A 34 13.11 19.80 7.51
N SER A 35 13.62 20.94 7.03
CA SER A 35 14.94 21.46 7.41
C SER A 35 14.73 22.68 8.30
N GLY A 36 14.79 22.50 9.61
CA GLY A 36 14.28 23.48 10.57
C GLY A 36 12.79 23.71 10.37
N ASN A 37 12.38 24.95 10.01
CA ASN A 37 10.98 25.28 9.73
C ASN A 37 10.64 25.31 8.23
N THR A 38 11.57 24.91 7.35
CA THR A 38 11.36 24.96 5.91
C THR A 38 10.93 23.58 5.42
N PRO A 39 9.74 23.44 4.79
CA PRO A 39 9.31 22.19 4.19
C PRO A 39 10.13 21.87 2.94
N ILE A 40 10.43 20.59 2.77
CA ILE A 40 11.06 20.01 1.59
C ILE A 40 10.10 18.98 1.02
N TYR A 41 9.70 19.11 -0.23
CA TYR A 41 8.75 18.25 -0.89
C TYR A 41 9.43 17.12 -1.64
N HIS A 42 8.87 15.91 -1.55
CA HIS A 42 9.30 14.72 -2.25
C HIS A 42 8.09 14.14 -3.00
N TYR A 43 8.25 13.85 -4.29
CA TYR A 43 7.15 13.41 -5.15
C TYR A 43 7.27 11.94 -5.51
N TYR A 44 6.14 11.22 -5.46
CA TYR A 44 6.04 9.85 -5.90
C TYR A 44 5.71 9.77 -7.40
N LEU A 45 6.47 8.97 -8.13
CA LEU A 45 6.05 8.45 -9.42
C LEU A 45 5.60 7.01 -9.21
N LYS A 46 4.29 6.80 -9.31
CA LYS A 46 3.63 5.52 -9.05
C LYS A 46 3.33 4.80 -10.36
N ASP A 47 3.27 3.47 -10.30
CA ASP A 47 2.71 2.67 -11.39
C ASP A 47 1.18 2.52 -11.25
N HIS A 48 0.57 1.75 -12.16
CA HIS A 48 -0.87 1.53 -12.20
C HIS A 48 -1.47 0.86 -10.95
N GLN A 49 -0.64 0.27 -10.09
CA GLN A 49 -1.06 -0.35 -8.84
C GLN A 49 -0.81 0.53 -7.62
N GLY A 50 -0.36 1.76 -7.82
CA GLY A 50 0.02 2.65 -6.72
C GLY A 50 1.36 2.30 -6.07
N ASN A 51 2.22 1.50 -6.73
CA ASN A 51 3.55 1.22 -6.23
C ASN A 51 4.45 2.44 -6.41
N ASN A 52 5.12 2.89 -5.37
CA ASN A 52 6.08 3.98 -5.43
C ASN A 52 7.35 3.51 -6.17
N ARG A 53 7.42 3.79 -7.47
CA ARG A 53 8.53 3.37 -8.35
C ARG A 53 9.73 4.29 -8.23
N ILE A 54 9.49 5.59 -8.20
CA ILE A 54 10.53 6.61 -8.09
C ILE A 54 10.08 7.68 -7.10
N ILE A 55 11.00 8.14 -6.29
CA ILE A 55 10.84 9.34 -5.46
C ILE A 55 11.72 10.42 -6.05
N MET A 56 11.10 11.54 -6.37
CA MET A 56 11.78 12.70 -6.95
C MET A 56 11.94 13.80 -5.90
N ASN A 57 13.04 14.55 -6.01
CA ASN A 57 13.24 15.74 -5.20
C ASN A 57 12.21 16.84 -5.56
N GLN A 58 12.10 17.86 -4.71
CA GLN A 58 11.13 18.95 -4.88
C GLN A 58 11.23 19.70 -6.22
N ASN A 59 12.34 19.63 -6.92
CA ASN A 59 12.54 20.29 -8.22
C ASN A 59 12.17 19.36 -9.40
N GLY A 60 11.84 18.09 -9.13
CA GLY A 60 11.55 17.10 -10.16
C GLY A 60 12.72 16.74 -11.06
N THR A 61 13.96 17.01 -10.64
CA THR A 61 15.16 16.87 -11.47
C THR A 61 16.04 15.69 -11.09
N THR A 62 15.91 15.18 -9.86
CA THR A 62 16.78 14.13 -9.33
C THR A 62 15.95 13.08 -8.64
N ALA A 63 16.13 11.81 -9.03
CA ALA A 63 15.57 10.68 -8.33
C ALA A 63 16.33 10.48 -7.01
N GLU A 64 15.61 10.47 -5.89
CA GLU A 64 16.13 10.23 -4.56
C GLU A 64 16.05 8.76 -4.18
N GLN A 65 15.07 8.05 -4.75
CA GLN A 65 14.89 6.61 -4.56
C GLN A 65 14.27 6.00 -5.82
N VAL A 66 14.72 4.80 -6.16
CA VAL A 66 14.16 3.99 -7.25
C VAL A 66 13.89 2.58 -6.72
N ASN A 67 12.70 2.07 -6.94
CA ASN A 67 12.29 0.75 -6.45
C ASN A 67 11.85 -0.15 -7.60
N HIS A 68 12.31 -1.39 -7.58
CA HIS A 68 11.87 -2.44 -8.49
C HIS A 68 11.27 -3.59 -7.69
N TYR A 69 10.10 -4.05 -8.10
CA TYR A 69 9.32 -5.02 -7.35
C TYR A 69 9.09 -6.31 -8.12
N TYR A 70 9.18 -7.43 -7.42
CA TYR A 70 8.54 -8.67 -7.81
C TYR A 70 7.00 -8.55 -7.69
N PRO A 71 6.22 -9.46 -8.30
CA PRO A 71 4.76 -9.33 -8.36
C PRO A 71 4.07 -9.11 -7.01
N PHE A 72 4.56 -9.69 -5.92
CA PHE A 72 4.04 -9.50 -4.57
C PHE A 72 4.83 -8.46 -3.75
N GLY A 73 5.50 -7.53 -4.40
CA GLY A 73 6.12 -6.39 -3.74
C GLY A 73 7.51 -6.65 -3.15
N GLY A 74 8.05 -7.85 -3.26
CA GLY A 74 9.42 -8.11 -2.89
C GLY A 74 10.36 -7.20 -3.70
N LEU A 75 11.26 -6.50 -3.04
CA LEU A 75 12.25 -5.65 -3.70
C LEU A 75 13.37 -6.51 -4.28
N PHE A 76 13.66 -6.39 -5.58
CA PHE A 76 14.81 -7.06 -6.18
C PHE A 76 15.95 -6.10 -6.52
N GLU A 77 15.65 -4.81 -6.58
CA GLU A 77 16.66 -3.76 -6.73
C GLU A 77 16.15 -2.50 -6.03
N GLU A 78 16.91 -2.03 -5.07
CA GLU A 78 16.82 -0.68 -4.56
C GLU A 78 17.93 0.10 -5.27
N GLY A 79 17.57 0.74 -6.36
CA GLY A 79 18.43 1.67 -7.05
C GLY A 79 18.83 2.82 -6.14
N LEU A 80 19.41 3.86 -6.70
CA LEU A 80 19.86 5.05 -5.97
C LEU A 80 18.94 5.39 -4.79
N ALA A 81 19.41 5.19 -3.56
CA ALA A 81 18.67 5.50 -2.34
C ALA A 81 19.42 6.57 -1.55
N THR A 82 19.14 7.83 -1.84
CA THR A 82 19.52 8.94 -0.98
C THR A 82 18.45 9.28 0.05
N SER A 83 17.22 8.73 -0.12
CA SER A 83 16.14 8.76 0.85
C SER A 83 15.83 7.35 1.35
N ASN A 84 15.43 7.23 2.62
CA ASN A 84 15.06 5.95 3.24
C ASN A 84 13.54 5.94 3.52
N GLN A 85 12.75 6.20 2.50
CA GLN A 85 11.30 6.23 2.60
C GLN A 85 10.74 4.81 2.56
N ASN A 86 9.92 4.43 3.55
CA ASN A 86 9.43 3.07 3.74
C ASN A 86 8.13 2.75 2.98
N TYR A 87 7.37 3.76 2.54
CA TYR A 87 6.13 3.55 1.78
C TYR A 87 6.45 3.17 0.34
N LYS A 88 6.21 1.90 -0.03
CA LYS A 88 6.71 1.32 -1.29
C LYS A 88 5.60 0.67 -2.12
N TYR A 89 5.45 -0.66 -2.02
CA TYR A 89 4.47 -1.45 -2.78
C TYR A 89 3.04 -1.13 -2.34
N ASN A 90 2.14 -0.90 -3.29
CA ASN A 90 0.75 -0.43 -3.10
C ASN A 90 0.65 0.78 -2.14
N SER A 91 1.69 1.63 -2.09
CA SER A 91 1.83 2.73 -1.12
C SER A 91 1.78 2.27 0.35
N LYS A 92 2.06 1.01 0.63
CA LYS A 92 2.11 0.45 1.98
C LYS A 92 3.49 0.62 2.60
N GLU A 93 3.53 0.76 3.92
CA GLU A 93 4.77 0.85 4.67
C GLU A 93 5.46 -0.52 4.73
N LEU A 94 6.74 -0.54 4.39
CA LEU A 94 7.61 -1.71 4.49
C LEU A 94 8.30 -1.70 5.84
N ASP A 95 7.95 -2.62 6.72
CA ASP A 95 8.64 -2.88 7.97
C ASP A 95 9.85 -3.80 7.72
N ARG A 96 11.05 -3.25 7.96
CA ARG A 96 12.32 -3.95 7.83
C ARG A 96 12.90 -4.40 9.17
N MET A 97 12.16 -4.24 10.24
CA MET A 97 12.62 -4.61 11.56
C MET A 97 12.98 -6.09 11.60
N HIS A 98 14.16 -6.38 12.11
CA HIS A 98 14.71 -7.74 12.20
C HIS A 98 14.84 -8.50 10.86
N GLY A 99 14.80 -7.80 9.71
CA GLY A 99 14.90 -8.40 8.39
C GLY A 99 13.63 -9.13 7.94
N LEU A 100 12.48 -8.74 8.47
CA LEU A 100 11.19 -9.36 8.12
C LEU A 100 10.71 -8.96 6.73
N ASP A 101 10.92 -7.70 6.32
CA ASP A 101 10.47 -7.15 5.03
C ASP A 101 8.98 -7.38 4.77
N TRP A 102 8.14 -7.04 5.76
CA TRP A 102 6.68 -7.17 5.69
C TRP A 102 6.01 -5.83 5.39
N TYR A 103 4.96 -5.86 4.61
CA TYR A 103 4.12 -4.68 4.33
C TYR A 103 2.94 -4.58 5.29
N ASP A 104 2.73 -3.38 5.86
CA ASP A 104 1.57 -3.09 6.70
C ASP A 104 0.36 -2.73 5.82
N TYR A 105 -0.63 -3.64 5.76
CA TYR A 105 -1.90 -3.44 5.08
C TYR A 105 -3.01 -3.00 6.04
N ILE A 106 -2.67 -2.42 7.18
CA ILE A 106 -3.59 -1.94 8.23
C ILE A 106 -4.19 -3.10 9.03
N ALA A 107 -5.03 -3.93 8.42
CA ALA A 107 -5.65 -5.06 9.12
C ALA A 107 -4.71 -6.26 9.27
N ARG A 108 -3.76 -6.40 8.36
CA ARG A 108 -2.82 -7.54 8.33
C ARG A 108 -1.45 -7.11 7.81
N MET A 109 -0.43 -7.83 8.25
CA MET A 109 0.91 -7.75 7.64
C MET A 109 1.01 -8.74 6.48
N MET A 110 1.65 -8.35 5.39
CA MET A 110 1.87 -9.17 4.21
C MET A 110 3.36 -9.49 4.06
N ASP A 111 3.69 -10.77 3.99
CA ASP A 111 5.03 -11.25 3.68
C ASP A 111 5.20 -11.30 2.15
N SER A 112 6.02 -10.40 1.63
CA SER A 112 6.26 -10.29 0.18
C SER A 112 7.01 -11.48 -0.40
N SER A 113 7.79 -12.19 0.42
CA SER A 113 8.53 -13.38 -0.01
C SER A 113 7.63 -14.59 -0.20
N LEU A 114 6.56 -14.68 0.59
CA LEU A 114 5.54 -15.72 0.49
C LEU A 114 4.37 -15.31 -0.40
N GLY A 115 4.18 -14.01 -0.65
CA GLY A 115 3.05 -13.46 -1.38
C GLY A 115 1.72 -13.67 -0.62
N ARG A 116 1.75 -13.62 0.72
CA ARG A 116 0.62 -13.94 1.60
C ARG A 116 0.58 -13.05 2.82
N PHE A 117 -0.62 -12.87 3.34
CA PHE A 117 -0.81 -12.32 4.67
C PHE A 117 -0.35 -13.34 5.74
N ILE A 118 0.22 -12.83 6.84
CA ILE A 118 0.74 -13.66 7.94
C ILE A 118 -0.34 -13.99 8.99
N ALA A 119 -1.49 -13.31 8.92
CA ALA A 119 -2.64 -13.51 9.81
C ALA A 119 -3.88 -13.90 9.00
N LEU A 120 -4.83 -14.54 9.68
CA LEU A 120 -6.15 -14.87 9.13
C LEU A 120 -6.87 -13.57 8.70
N ASP A 121 -7.58 -13.68 7.59
CA ASP A 121 -8.50 -12.64 7.16
C ASP A 121 -9.58 -12.42 8.23
N PRO A 122 -9.80 -11.17 8.69
CA PRO A 122 -10.91 -10.89 9.60
C PRO A 122 -12.30 -11.28 9.05
N LEU A 123 -12.41 -11.37 7.72
CA LEU A 123 -13.62 -11.75 7.00
C LEU A 123 -13.57 -13.18 6.43
N ALA A 124 -12.68 -14.04 6.94
CA ALA A 124 -12.50 -15.41 6.43
C ALA A 124 -13.79 -16.26 6.40
N GLU A 125 -14.72 -15.99 7.32
CA GLU A 125 -16.00 -16.70 7.38
C GLU A 125 -16.94 -16.34 6.22
N GLU A 126 -16.69 -15.25 5.51
CA GLU A 126 -17.46 -14.85 4.34
C GLU A 126 -16.95 -15.53 3.05
N TYR A 127 -15.73 -16.13 3.08
CA TYR A 127 -15.02 -16.63 1.89
C TYR A 127 -14.53 -18.07 2.04
N TYR A 128 -15.42 -19.00 2.25
CA TYR A 128 -15.07 -20.43 2.46
C TYR A 128 -14.32 -21.09 1.31
N SER A 129 -14.42 -20.54 0.09
CA SER A 129 -13.83 -21.13 -1.11
C SER A 129 -12.38 -20.76 -1.34
N ILE A 130 -11.83 -19.82 -0.57
CA ILE A 130 -10.47 -19.32 -0.76
C ILE A 130 -9.65 -19.39 0.54
N SER A 131 -8.33 -19.39 0.40
CA SER A 131 -7.46 -19.39 1.57
C SER A 131 -7.56 -18.06 2.34
N PRO A 132 -7.73 -18.10 3.67
CA PRO A 132 -7.83 -16.89 4.49
C PRO A 132 -6.51 -16.08 4.59
N TYR A 133 -5.43 -16.58 4.01
CA TYR A 133 -4.13 -15.91 3.95
C TYR A 133 -3.84 -15.30 2.57
N LEU A 134 -4.79 -15.38 1.65
CA LEU A 134 -4.59 -15.00 0.26
C LEU A 134 -4.45 -13.49 0.12
N CYS A 135 -3.50 -13.05 -0.70
CA CYS A 135 -3.37 -11.65 -1.12
C CYS A 135 -3.81 -11.53 -2.58
N CYS A 136 -4.68 -10.55 -2.87
CA CYS A 136 -5.08 -10.15 -4.22
C CYS A 136 -5.57 -11.31 -5.10
N ALA A 137 -6.24 -12.32 -4.54
CA ALA A 137 -6.70 -13.51 -5.25
C ALA A 137 -5.60 -14.23 -6.05
N ASN A 138 -4.33 -14.19 -5.61
CA ASN A 138 -3.14 -14.62 -6.34
C ASN A 138 -2.92 -13.93 -7.70
N ASN A 139 -3.49 -12.75 -7.89
CA ASN A 139 -3.35 -11.95 -9.11
C ASN A 139 -2.80 -10.54 -8.81
N PRO A 140 -1.59 -10.44 -8.22
CA PRO A 140 -1.02 -9.19 -7.71
C PRO A 140 -0.65 -8.19 -8.81
N ILE A 141 -0.65 -8.61 -10.09
CA ILE A 141 -0.38 -7.70 -11.22
C ILE A 141 -1.63 -6.88 -11.57
N ASN A 142 -2.81 -7.45 -11.38
CA ASN A 142 -4.06 -6.82 -11.79
C ASN A 142 -4.94 -6.40 -10.60
N ALA A 143 -4.68 -6.93 -9.40
CA ALA A 143 -5.51 -6.67 -8.24
C ALA A 143 -4.67 -6.13 -7.09
N ILE A 144 -5.28 -5.27 -6.28
CA ILE A 144 -4.73 -4.74 -5.03
C ILE A 144 -5.70 -5.02 -3.90
N ASP A 145 -5.17 -5.18 -2.68
CA ASP A 145 -5.94 -5.22 -1.45
C ASP A 145 -5.75 -3.87 -0.74
N PRO A 146 -6.77 -3.02 -0.63
CA PRO A 146 -6.60 -1.67 -0.11
C PRO A 146 -6.30 -1.59 1.38
N ASP A 147 -6.82 -2.50 2.19
CA ASP A 147 -6.84 -2.41 3.65
C ASP A 147 -6.46 -3.70 4.41
N GLY A 148 -6.03 -4.71 3.68
CA GLY A 148 -5.68 -6.01 4.26
C GLY A 148 -6.89 -6.83 4.70
N LYS A 149 -8.06 -6.58 4.10
CA LYS A 149 -9.26 -7.39 4.21
C LYS A 149 -9.62 -7.97 2.86
N SER A 150 -10.72 -8.65 2.74
CA SER A 150 -11.02 -9.49 1.58
C SER A 150 -11.53 -8.77 0.34
N THR A 151 -11.50 -7.45 0.27
CA THR A 151 -11.90 -6.73 -0.94
C THR A 151 -10.71 -6.54 -1.87
N TRP A 152 -10.76 -7.13 -3.06
CA TRP A 152 -9.73 -6.98 -4.08
C TRP A 152 -10.28 -6.22 -5.27
N VAL A 153 -9.51 -5.28 -5.76
CA VAL A 153 -9.90 -4.44 -6.89
C VAL A 153 -8.89 -4.55 -8.03
N ILE A 154 -9.39 -4.47 -9.25
CA ILE A 154 -8.55 -4.30 -10.45
C ILE A 154 -8.69 -2.86 -10.91
N ASN A 155 -7.56 -2.21 -11.14
CA ASN A 155 -7.53 -0.90 -11.78
C ASN A 155 -7.76 -1.09 -13.29
N ASN A 156 -8.80 -0.45 -13.80
CA ASN A 156 -9.04 -0.37 -15.23
C ASN A 156 -8.20 0.77 -15.84
N SER A 157 -7.92 0.69 -17.14
CA SER A 157 -7.12 1.69 -17.84
C SER A 157 -7.76 3.09 -17.93
N ASP A 158 -9.01 3.22 -17.55
CA ASP A 158 -9.77 4.47 -17.50
C ASP A 158 -9.77 5.17 -16.12
N GLY A 159 -9.02 4.61 -15.14
CA GLY A 159 -8.94 5.11 -13.77
C GLY A 159 -10.04 4.61 -12.85
N THR A 160 -10.93 3.73 -13.34
CA THR A 160 -11.93 3.06 -12.49
C THR A 160 -11.38 1.78 -11.88
N TYR A 161 -11.99 1.31 -10.81
CA TYR A 161 -11.64 0.05 -10.16
C TYR A 161 -12.80 -0.94 -10.27
N ARG A 162 -12.48 -2.19 -10.61
CA ARG A 162 -13.44 -3.29 -10.57
C ARG A 162 -13.15 -4.16 -9.36
N VAL A 163 -14.15 -4.36 -8.51
CA VAL A 163 -14.04 -5.35 -7.43
C VAL A 163 -14.06 -6.74 -8.06
N VAL A 164 -13.07 -7.57 -7.71
CA VAL A 164 -12.90 -8.94 -8.24
C VAL A 164 -13.01 -9.99 -7.16
N GLY A 165 -13.15 -9.59 -5.93
CA GLY A 165 -13.37 -10.44 -4.77
C GLY A 165 -13.53 -9.56 -3.54
N GLY A 166 -14.12 -10.11 -2.51
CA GLY A 166 -14.38 -9.36 -1.30
C GLY A 166 -15.86 -9.40 -0.89
N LEU A 167 -16.19 -8.75 0.21
CA LEU A 167 -17.57 -8.60 0.65
C LEU A 167 -18.35 -7.78 -0.38
N LEU A 168 -19.25 -8.46 -1.04
CA LEU A 168 -20.43 -7.83 -1.59
C LEU A 168 -21.46 -7.86 -0.45
N GLU A 169 -21.70 -6.71 0.17
CA GLU A 169 -22.50 -6.58 1.41
C GLU A 169 -23.95 -7.05 1.29
N ASP A 170 -24.37 -7.57 0.14
CA ASP A 170 -25.78 -7.71 -0.17
C ASP A 170 -26.23 -9.00 -0.90
N ASN A 171 -25.43 -10.06 -0.95
CA ASN A 171 -25.73 -11.24 -1.80
C ASN A 171 -26.11 -10.86 -3.27
N ASP A 172 -25.66 -9.70 -3.72
CA ASP A 172 -25.96 -9.21 -5.06
C ASP A 172 -25.04 -9.95 -6.06
N PRO A 173 -25.56 -10.71 -6.99
CA PRO A 173 -24.76 -11.40 -7.99
C PRO A 173 -24.12 -10.43 -9.00
N ASN A 174 -24.43 -9.15 -8.92
CA ASN A 174 -23.94 -8.18 -9.88
C ASN A 174 -22.49 -7.79 -9.59
N ILE A 175 -21.71 -7.62 -10.66
CA ILE A 175 -20.37 -7.05 -10.61
C ILE A 175 -20.50 -5.55 -10.86
N TYR A 176 -19.98 -4.74 -9.95
CA TYR A 176 -20.06 -3.29 -10.04
C TYR A 176 -18.70 -2.68 -10.36
N VAL A 177 -18.73 -1.55 -11.07
CA VAL A 177 -17.58 -0.65 -11.16
C VAL A 177 -17.57 0.21 -9.89
N TYR A 178 -16.41 0.37 -9.31
CA TYR A 178 -16.21 1.29 -8.18
C TYR A 178 -15.25 2.39 -8.62
N THR A 179 -15.56 3.62 -8.22
CA THR A 179 -14.66 4.77 -8.32
C THR A 179 -14.19 5.16 -6.93
N ILE A 180 -12.99 5.71 -6.82
CA ILE A 180 -12.53 6.31 -5.57
C ILE A 180 -12.77 7.81 -5.69
N GLU A 181 -13.67 8.34 -4.87
CA GLU A 181 -13.90 9.77 -4.70
C GLU A 181 -13.63 10.13 -3.23
N ASP A 182 -12.80 11.13 -3.00
CA ASP A 182 -12.39 11.57 -1.65
C ASP A 182 -11.89 10.44 -0.74
N GLY A 183 -11.19 9.46 -1.33
CA GLY A 183 -10.66 8.30 -0.59
C GLY A 183 -11.70 7.24 -0.20
N GLN A 184 -12.95 7.37 -0.67
CA GLN A 184 -14.00 6.39 -0.46
C GLN A 184 -14.32 5.64 -1.76
N LEU A 185 -14.55 4.33 -1.64
CA LEU A 185 -15.04 3.50 -2.74
C LEU A 185 -16.53 3.80 -2.96
N ILE A 186 -16.85 4.39 -4.10
CA ILE A 186 -18.23 4.67 -4.51
C ILE A 186 -18.66 3.63 -5.54
N ARG A 187 -19.75 2.94 -5.25
CA ARG A 187 -20.36 1.94 -6.11
C ARG A 187 -21.00 2.60 -7.32
N GLY A 188 -20.54 2.23 -8.51
CA GLY A 188 -21.10 2.66 -9.78
C GLY A 188 -22.13 1.67 -10.37
N GLU A 189 -22.25 1.65 -11.68
CA GLU A 189 -23.19 0.77 -12.40
C GLU A 189 -22.72 -0.70 -12.40
N SER A 190 -23.68 -1.63 -12.44
CA SER A 190 -23.39 -3.04 -12.64
C SER A 190 -22.90 -3.30 -14.05
N ILE A 191 -21.79 -4.02 -14.17
CA ILE A 191 -21.15 -4.39 -15.46
C ILE A 191 -21.32 -5.87 -15.79
N GLY A 192 -21.99 -6.64 -14.94
CA GLY A 192 -22.20 -8.07 -15.15
C GLY A 192 -22.80 -8.76 -13.93
N VAL A 193 -22.97 -10.06 -14.05
CA VAL A 193 -23.42 -10.95 -12.97
C VAL A 193 -22.41 -12.07 -12.78
N THR A 194 -22.21 -12.49 -11.52
CA THR A 194 -21.46 -13.71 -11.21
C THR A 194 -22.35 -14.91 -11.53
N THR A 195 -21.85 -15.85 -12.32
CA THR A 195 -22.52 -17.13 -12.64
C THR A 195 -22.06 -18.24 -11.70
#